data_4c439713c975028227765b929a5b40b0
#
_entry.id   4c439713c975028227765b929a5b40b0
#
_cell.length_a   1.000
_cell.length_b   1.000
_cell.length_c   1.000
_cell.angle_alpha   90.00
_cell.angle_beta   90.00
_cell.angle_gamma   90.00
#
_symmetry.space_group_name_H-M   'P 1'
#
loop_
_entity.id
_entity.type
_entity.pdbx_description
1 polymer ?
#
loop_
_entity_poly.entity_id
_entity_poly.type
_entity_poly.pdbx_seq_one_letter_code
_entity_poly.pdbx_strand_id
1 'polypeptide(L)'
;MKDTVLESNSTTERSSEYAIYKPNSRGSGGVVRFGLNKTKGALFVDATNQSGEKQFDWENKITMKWGLSDLGPVIAALQGRMPQAKLFHQSEKANSAFELTRQDDPERAPYLLTISRQDSADKSLRKITLPLSHGEAAVLETALQTAVTRLLGW
;
A
#
# COMPACT_ATOMS: atom_id res chain seq x y z
N MET A 1 24.04 -22.20 -4.13
CA MET A 1 23.23 -21.93 -4.12
C MET A 1 22.25 -22.44 -3.83
N LYS A 2 22.17 -23.10 -3.61
CA LYS A 2 21.24 -23.41 -3.35
C LYS A 2 20.07 -23.09 -3.15
N ASP A 3 20.03 -23.07 -3.11
CA ASP A 3 18.98 -22.23 -2.92
C ASP A 3 18.16 -21.89 -4.12
N THR A 4 18.33 -22.51 -5.21
CA THR A 4 17.60 -22.26 -6.45
C THR A 4 16.11 -22.42 -6.24
N VAL A 5 15.70 -23.47 -5.54
CA VAL A 5 14.28 -23.72 -5.29
C VAL A 5 13.69 -22.64 -4.41
N LEU A 6 14.41 -22.24 -3.38
CA LEU A 6 13.91 -21.19 -2.49
C LEU A 6 13.79 -19.86 -3.22
N GLU A 7 14.74 -19.55 -4.08
CA GLU A 7 14.68 -18.32 -4.86
C GLU A 7 13.47 -18.32 -5.78
N SER A 8 13.18 -19.45 -6.40
CA SER A 8 12.02 -19.54 -7.27
C SER A 8 10.74 -19.30 -6.50
N ASN A 9 10.61 -19.87 -5.31
CA ASN A 9 9.42 -19.66 -4.49
C ASN A 9 9.28 -18.20 -4.08
N SER A 10 10.37 -17.56 -3.69
CA SER A 10 10.35 -16.16 -3.34
C SER A 10 9.94 -15.29 -4.52
N THR A 11 10.46 -15.60 -5.71
CA THR A 11 10.10 -14.85 -6.91
C THR A 11 8.62 -14.99 -7.22
N THR A 12 8.08 -16.22 -7.09
CA THR A 12 6.67 -16.47 -7.34
C THR A 12 5.80 -15.68 -6.37
N GLU A 13 6.17 -15.67 -5.08
CA GLU A 13 5.42 -14.92 -4.11
C GLU A 13 5.43 -13.43 -4.41
N ARG A 14 6.61 -12.89 -4.77
CA ARG A 14 6.73 -11.47 -5.09
C ARG A 14 5.94 -11.08 -6.35
N SER A 15 5.78 -12.01 -7.30
CA SER A 15 5.07 -11.70 -8.53
C SER A 15 3.57 -11.53 -8.31
N SER A 16 3.06 -11.89 -7.11
CA SER A 16 1.65 -11.68 -6.78
C SER A 16 1.38 -10.34 -6.13
N GLU A 17 2.34 -9.44 -6.15
CA GLU A 17 2.22 -8.12 -5.56
C GLU A 17 2.13 -7.04 -6.64
N TYR A 18 1.39 -5.97 -6.33
CA TYR A 18 1.39 -4.77 -7.15
C TYR A 18 2.12 -3.69 -6.39
N ALA A 19 3.23 -3.20 -6.94
CA ALA A 19 4.06 -2.20 -6.28
C ALA A 19 4.09 -0.93 -7.13
N ILE A 20 3.98 0.21 -6.46
CA ILE A 20 4.03 1.53 -7.08
C ILE A 20 5.27 2.24 -6.51
N TYR A 21 6.26 2.45 -7.36
CA TYR A 21 7.53 3.06 -6.97
C TYR A 21 7.54 4.51 -7.43
N LYS A 22 7.81 5.42 -6.51
CA LYS A 22 7.91 6.86 -6.82
C LYS A 22 9.23 7.41 -6.28
N PRO A 23 10.38 6.97 -6.85
CA PRO A 23 11.65 7.54 -6.45
C PRO A 23 11.82 8.93 -7.05
N ASN A 24 12.66 9.74 -6.43
CA ASN A 24 13.04 11.03 -7.01
C ASN A 24 14.52 11.27 -6.78
N SER A 25 15.06 12.30 -7.45
CA SER A 25 16.49 12.59 -7.38
C SER A 25 16.92 13.15 -6.03
N ARG A 26 15.96 13.63 -5.24
CA ARG A 26 16.25 14.18 -3.91
C ARG A 26 16.27 13.11 -2.82
N GLY A 27 15.91 11.87 -3.16
CA GLY A 27 15.87 10.78 -2.19
C GLY A 27 14.68 10.84 -1.24
N SER A 28 13.65 11.61 -1.57
CA SER A 28 12.48 11.79 -0.71
C SER A 28 11.23 11.07 -1.23
N GLY A 29 11.37 10.20 -2.20
CA GLY A 29 10.26 9.43 -2.73
C GLY A 29 9.85 8.29 -1.83
N GLY A 30 8.99 7.42 -2.34
CA GLY A 30 8.49 6.28 -1.58
C GLY A 30 8.00 5.18 -2.48
N VAL A 31 7.52 4.13 -1.84
CA VAL A 31 6.96 2.96 -2.51
C VAL A 31 5.83 2.40 -1.66
N VAL A 32 4.82 1.89 -2.34
CA VAL A 32 3.75 1.13 -1.69
C VAL A 32 3.53 -0.14 -2.51
N ARG A 33 3.32 -1.26 -1.82
CA ARG A 33 2.99 -2.50 -2.51
C ARG A 33 1.82 -3.17 -1.83
N PHE A 34 1.00 -3.83 -2.65
CA PHE A 34 -0.22 -4.50 -2.23
C PHE A 34 -0.09 -5.97 -2.59
N GLY A 35 -0.30 -6.85 -1.64
CA GLY A 35 -0.19 -8.29 -1.88
C GLY A 35 -1.27 -9.06 -1.15
N LEU A 36 -1.96 -9.91 -1.87
CA LEU A 36 -2.99 -10.75 -1.28
C LEU A 36 -2.36 -11.99 -0.66
N ASN A 37 -2.69 -12.23 0.61
CA ASN A 37 -2.26 -13.43 1.31
C ASN A 37 -3.51 -14.26 1.63
N LYS A 38 -3.76 -15.28 0.80
CA LYS A 38 -4.95 -16.10 0.95
C LYS A 38 -4.94 -16.90 2.25
N THR A 39 -3.77 -17.37 2.66
CA THR A 39 -3.65 -18.16 3.88
C THR A 39 -4.08 -17.35 5.10
N LYS A 40 -3.68 -16.10 5.14
CA LYS A 40 -4.03 -15.22 6.26
C LYS A 40 -5.35 -14.48 6.04
N GLY A 41 -5.98 -14.66 4.89
CA GLY A 41 -7.27 -14.07 4.60
C GLY A 41 -7.26 -12.56 4.57
N ALA A 42 -6.21 -11.96 4.05
CA ALA A 42 -6.08 -10.50 4.06
C ALA A 42 -5.20 -10.00 2.93
N LEU A 43 -5.37 -8.73 2.62
CA LEU A 43 -4.45 -8.00 1.75
C LEU A 43 -3.43 -7.30 2.65
N PHE A 44 -2.15 -7.49 2.35
CA PHE A 44 -1.09 -6.78 3.06
C PHE A 44 -0.64 -5.58 2.24
N VAL A 45 -0.49 -4.46 2.92
CA VAL A 45 -0.04 -3.21 2.32
C VAL A 45 1.24 -2.81 3.02
N ASP A 46 2.33 -2.74 2.26
CA ASP A 46 3.63 -2.34 2.77
C ASP A 46 4.03 -1.03 2.11
N ALA A 47 4.57 -0.10 2.88
CA ALA A 47 5.04 1.15 2.34
C ALA A 47 6.29 1.60 3.08
N THR A 48 7.18 2.28 2.37
CA THR A 48 8.37 2.82 2.99
C THR A 48 8.90 3.99 2.17
N ASN A 49 9.83 4.73 2.78
CA ASN A 49 10.47 5.87 2.14
C ASN A 49 11.70 5.44 1.36
N GLN A 50 12.07 6.27 0.41
CA GLN A 50 13.33 6.13 -0.30
C GLN A 50 14.48 6.39 0.68
N SER A 51 15.52 5.56 0.60
CA SER A 51 16.68 5.66 1.50
C SER A 51 17.95 6.09 0.78
N GLY A 52 17.88 6.22 -0.54
CA GLY A 52 19.02 6.63 -1.35
C GLY A 52 18.64 6.55 -2.81
N GLU A 53 19.60 6.80 -3.70
CA GLU A 53 19.31 6.70 -5.13
C GLU A 53 18.91 5.28 -5.47
N LYS A 54 17.68 5.11 -5.95
CA LYS A 54 17.12 3.82 -6.34
C LYS A 54 17.07 2.78 -5.22
N GLN A 55 17.06 3.24 -3.97
CA GLN A 55 16.97 2.36 -2.81
C GLN A 55 15.81 2.77 -1.92
N PHE A 56 15.20 1.78 -1.27
CA PHE A 56 14.06 1.99 -0.36
C PHE A 56 14.34 1.32 0.97
N ASP A 57 13.85 1.94 2.04
CA ASP A 57 14.14 1.53 3.40
C ASP A 57 13.17 0.44 3.88
N TRP A 58 13.28 -0.75 3.29
CA TRP A 58 12.37 -1.85 3.59
C TRP A 58 12.46 -2.34 5.04
N GLU A 59 13.58 -2.12 5.71
CA GLU A 59 13.71 -2.51 7.10
C GLU A 59 12.76 -1.73 8.00
N ASN A 60 12.42 -0.51 7.62
CA ASN A 60 11.52 0.35 8.37
C ASN A 60 10.17 0.52 7.70
N LYS A 61 9.76 -0.45 6.93
CA LYS A 61 8.47 -0.38 6.24
C LYS A 61 7.31 -0.35 7.22
N ILE A 62 6.23 0.26 6.78
CA ILE A 62 4.94 0.22 7.47
C ILE A 62 4.12 -0.88 6.82
N THR A 63 3.54 -1.76 7.61
CA THR A 63 2.69 -2.82 7.11
C THR A 63 1.30 -2.67 7.71
N MET A 64 0.27 -2.72 6.85
CA MET A 64 -1.11 -2.80 7.28
C MET A 64 -1.72 -4.08 6.73
N LYS A 65 -2.64 -4.65 7.49
CA LYS A 65 -3.37 -5.84 7.09
C LYS A 65 -4.82 -5.44 6.87
N TRP A 66 -5.29 -5.55 5.63
CA TRP A 66 -6.64 -5.11 5.26
C TRP A 66 -7.56 -6.30 5.06
N GLY A 67 -8.74 -6.22 5.67
CA GLY A 67 -9.84 -7.14 5.40
C GLY A 67 -10.87 -6.51 4.50
N LEU A 68 -12.01 -7.18 4.36
CA LEU A 68 -13.08 -6.69 3.48
C LEU A 68 -13.59 -5.32 3.89
N SER A 69 -13.67 -5.04 5.20
CA SER A 69 -14.14 -3.76 5.69
C SER A 69 -13.23 -2.59 5.33
N ASP A 70 -11.94 -2.87 5.09
CA ASP A 70 -10.99 -1.87 4.65
C ASP A 70 -11.03 -1.70 3.14
N LEU A 71 -11.19 -2.79 2.41
CA LEU A 71 -11.15 -2.77 0.94
C LEU A 71 -12.32 -1.99 0.36
N GLY A 72 -13.51 -2.10 0.95
CA GLY A 72 -14.69 -1.43 0.44
C GLY A 72 -14.52 0.07 0.29
N PRO A 73 -14.17 0.79 1.37
CA PRO A 73 -13.99 2.24 1.27
C PRO A 73 -12.90 2.66 0.28
N VAL A 74 -11.79 1.92 0.20
CA VAL A 74 -10.71 2.27 -0.72
C VAL A 74 -11.17 2.10 -2.17
N ILE A 75 -11.87 0.99 -2.46
CA ILE A 75 -12.42 0.78 -3.81
C ILE A 75 -13.42 1.89 -4.14
N ALA A 76 -14.29 2.26 -3.20
CA ALA A 76 -15.29 3.30 -3.44
C ALA A 76 -14.62 4.64 -3.77
N ALA A 77 -13.54 4.98 -3.07
CA ALA A 77 -12.80 6.21 -3.38
C ALA A 77 -12.14 6.13 -4.75
N LEU A 78 -11.56 4.98 -5.09
CA LEU A 78 -10.94 4.80 -6.42
C LEU A 78 -11.98 4.88 -7.54
N GLN A 79 -13.20 4.47 -7.28
CA GLN A 79 -14.29 4.55 -8.26
C GLN A 79 -14.93 5.94 -8.34
N GLY A 80 -14.51 6.85 -7.48
CA GLY A 80 -15.07 8.19 -7.46
C GLY A 80 -16.41 8.31 -6.76
N ARG A 81 -16.84 7.27 -6.04
CA ARG A 81 -18.07 7.30 -5.26
C ARG A 81 -17.94 8.14 -4.00
N MET A 82 -16.71 8.24 -3.49
CA MET A 82 -16.38 8.99 -2.30
C MET A 82 -15.17 9.87 -2.59
N PRO A 83 -15.09 11.08 -2.00
CA PRO A 83 -13.94 11.94 -2.25
C PRO A 83 -12.66 11.43 -1.60
N GLN A 84 -12.78 10.58 -0.59
CA GLN A 84 -11.62 10.05 0.11
C GLN A 84 -11.98 8.77 0.84
N ALA A 85 -10.96 7.99 1.18
CA ALA A 85 -11.06 6.85 2.07
C ALA A 85 -10.07 7.04 3.20
N LYS A 86 -10.47 6.73 4.42
CA LYS A 86 -9.60 6.81 5.59
C LYS A 86 -9.74 5.53 6.38
N LEU A 87 -8.61 4.89 6.66
CA LEU A 87 -8.56 3.67 7.47
C LEU A 87 -7.70 3.95 8.70
N PHE A 88 -8.10 3.38 9.82
CA PHE A 88 -7.35 3.53 11.06
C PHE A 88 -7.32 2.19 11.77
N HIS A 89 -6.11 1.68 12.03
CA HIS A 89 -5.90 0.42 12.74
C HIS A 89 -5.13 0.71 14.01
N GLN A 90 -5.66 0.27 15.14
CA GLN A 90 -5.07 0.51 16.45
C GLN A 90 -4.63 -0.81 17.05
N SER A 91 -3.42 -0.85 17.61
CA SER A 91 -2.91 -1.99 18.34
C SER A 91 -2.14 -1.49 19.56
N GLU A 92 -1.70 -2.41 20.40
CA GLU A 92 -0.91 -2.02 21.58
C GLU A 92 0.41 -1.38 21.17
N LYS A 93 0.99 -1.82 20.07
CA LYS A 93 2.32 -1.36 19.65
C LYS A 93 2.29 -0.08 18.86
N ALA A 94 1.23 0.14 18.08
CA ALA A 94 1.20 1.27 17.17
C ALA A 94 -0.20 1.53 16.63
N ASN A 95 -0.38 2.75 16.15
CA ASN A 95 -1.55 3.14 15.37
C ASN A 95 -1.11 3.34 13.94
N SER A 96 -1.84 2.74 13.00
CA SER A 96 -1.57 2.89 11.58
C SER A 96 -2.78 3.51 10.89
N ALA A 97 -2.52 4.35 9.91
CA ALA A 97 -3.58 5.02 9.17
C ALA A 97 -3.26 4.99 7.69
N PHE A 98 -4.32 4.99 6.89
CA PHE A 98 -4.21 5.05 5.43
C PHE A 98 -5.25 6.05 4.94
N GLU A 99 -4.85 6.92 4.02
CA GLU A 99 -5.76 7.85 3.37
C GLU A 99 -5.55 7.82 1.89
N LEU A 100 -6.65 7.83 1.15
CA LEU A 100 -6.63 8.01 -0.29
C LEU A 100 -7.58 9.15 -0.61
N THR A 101 -7.05 10.21 -1.21
CA THR A 101 -7.81 11.42 -1.49
C THR A 101 -7.74 11.73 -2.97
N ARG A 102 -8.88 12.09 -3.56
CA ARG A 102 -8.91 12.58 -4.94
C ARG A 102 -8.47 14.04 -4.97
N GLN A 103 -7.72 14.38 -5.98
CA GLN A 103 -7.28 15.75 -6.20
C GLN A 103 -7.89 16.27 -7.50
N ASP A 104 -8.55 17.43 -7.42
CA ASP A 104 -9.24 17.98 -8.58
C ASP A 104 -8.40 18.96 -9.38
N ASP A 105 -7.20 19.28 -8.90
CA ASP A 105 -6.29 20.17 -9.60
C ASP A 105 -5.68 19.44 -10.81
N PRO A 106 -5.93 19.91 -12.05
CA PRO A 106 -5.42 19.21 -13.24
C PRO A 106 -3.90 19.20 -13.34
N GLU A 107 -3.21 20.03 -12.57
CA GLU A 107 -1.74 20.03 -12.57
C GLU A 107 -1.15 19.06 -11.55
N ARG A 108 -2.01 18.38 -10.77
CA ARG A 108 -1.57 17.39 -9.79
C ARG A 108 -2.03 16.00 -10.21
N ALA A 109 -1.45 14.99 -9.60
CA ALA A 109 -1.92 13.62 -9.80
C ALA A 109 -3.37 13.53 -9.31
N PRO A 110 -4.19 12.68 -9.94
CA PRO A 110 -5.61 12.57 -9.57
C PRO A 110 -5.85 12.03 -8.17
N TYR A 111 -4.89 11.30 -7.60
CA TYR A 111 -5.03 10.74 -6.25
C TYR A 111 -3.77 10.95 -5.46
N LEU A 112 -3.94 11.12 -4.16
CA LEU A 112 -2.84 11.16 -3.21
C LEU A 112 -3.07 10.08 -2.15
N LEU A 113 -2.08 9.21 -1.97
CA LEU A 113 -2.12 8.13 -1.02
C LEU A 113 -1.16 8.45 0.12
N THR A 114 -1.62 8.29 1.36
CA THR A 114 -0.78 8.48 2.54
C THR A 114 -0.95 7.29 3.47
N ILE A 115 0.17 6.75 3.93
CA ILE A 115 0.14 5.71 4.94
C ILE A 115 1.09 6.13 6.06
N SER A 116 0.66 5.94 7.31
CA SER A 116 1.42 6.40 8.46
C SER A 116 1.36 5.40 9.59
N ARG A 117 2.35 5.47 10.47
CA ARG A 117 2.40 4.66 11.69
C ARG A 117 2.98 5.49 12.82
N GLN A 118 2.29 5.50 13.96
CA GLN A 118 2.80 6.09 15.18
C GLN A 118 3.02 4.99 16.20
N ASP A 119 4.25 4.86 16.68
CA ASP A 119 4.58 3.85 17.67
C ASP A 119 4.12 4.31 19.04
N SER A 120 3.55 3.39 19.82
CA SER A 120 3.01 3.70 21.15
C SER A 120 4.10 4.03 22.15
N ALA A 121 5.23 3.37 22.06
CA ALA A 121 6.29 3.49 23.07
C ALA A 121 6.92 4.88 23.11
N ASP A 122 7.30 5.42 21.95
CA ASP A 122 8.03 6.70 21.86
C ASP A 122 7.28 7.77 21.08
N LYS A 123 6.05 7.47 20.63
CA LYS A 123 5.22 8.38 19.85
C LYS A 123 5.85 8.82 18.53
N SER A 124 6.89 8.11 18.06
CA SER A 124 7.49 8.45 16.78
C SER A 124 6.50 8.20 15.65
N LEU A 125 6.49 9.10 14.66
CA LEU A 125 5.57 9.05 13.54
C LEU A 125 6.35 8.90 12.25
N ARG A 126 5.98 7.89 11.45
CA ARG A 126 6.50 7.73 10.09
C ARG A 126 5.34 7.90 9.12
N LYS A 127 5.62 8.52 7.99
CA LYS A 127 4.59 8.84 7.02
C LYS A 127 5.15 8.75 5.61
N ILE A 128 4.43 8.06 4.74
CA ILE A 128 4.77 7.96 3.33
C ILE A 128 3.61 8.53 2.53
N THR A 129 3.90 9.43 1.59
CA THR A 129 2.90 10.05 0.75
C THR A 129 3.29 9.85 -0.70
N LEU A 130 2.37 9.35 -1.50
CA LEU A 130 2.61 9.03 -2.90
C LEU A 130 1.48 9.54 -3.77
N PRO A 131 1.81 10.18 -4.92
CA PRO A 131 0.79 10.50 -5.92
C PRO A 131 0.49 9.25 -6.74
N LEU A 132 -0.75 9.08 -7.16
CA LEU A 132 -1.15 8.01 -8.08
C LEU A 132 -1.70 8.61 -9.35
N SER A 133 -1.24 8.10 -10.48
CA SER A 133 -1.80 8.45 -11.77
C SER A 133 -3.14 7.74 -11.98
N HIS A 134 -3.88 8.17 -13.02
CA HIS A 134 -5.11 7.48 -13.38
C HIS A 134 -4.86 6.01 -13.70
N GLY A 135 -3.77 5.71 -14.41
CA GLY A 135 -3.45 4.33 -14.75
C GLY A 135 -3.12 3.48 -13.53
N GLU A 136 -2.34 4.03 -12.62
CA GLU A 136 -2.01 3.32 -11.39
C GLU A 136 -3.25 3.07 -10.55
N ALA A 137 -4.13 4.06 -10.46
CA ALA A 137 -5.38 3.92 -9.72
C ALA A 137 -6.27 2.85 -10.36
N ALA A 138 -6.32 2.79 -11.69
CA ALA A 138 -7.12 1.80 -12.39
C ALA A 138 -6.62 0.37 -12.14
N VAL A 139 -5.30 0.16 -12.18
CA VAL A 139 -4.74 -1.16 -11.88
C VAL A 139 -5.01 -1.53 -10.44
N LEU A 140 -4.81 -0.58 -9.52
CA LEU A 140 -5.06 -0.82 -8.10
C LEU A 140 -6.52 -1.18 -7.85
N GLU A 141 -7.46 -0.43 -8.45
CA GLU A 141 -8.88 -0.72 -8.29
C GLU A 141 -9.20 -2.15 -8.72
N THR A 142 -8.70 -2.58 -9.87
CA THR A 142 -8.93 -3.92 -10.38
C THR A 142 -8.34 -4.97 -9.45
N ALA A 143 -7.12 -4.73 -8.95
CA ALA A 143 -6.46 -5.65 -8.03
C ALA A 143 -7.24 -5.79 -6.72
N LEU A 144 -7.74 -4.68 -6.18
CA LEU A 144 -8.50 -4.71 -4.94
C LEU A 144 -9.84 -5.41 -5.11
N GLN A 145 -10.51 -5.22 -6.27
CA GLN A 145 -11.75 -5.93 -6.57
C GLN A 145 -11.52 -7.43 -6.62
N THR A 146 -10.42 -7.86 -7.23
CA THR A 146 -10.07 -9.27 -7.26
C THR A 146 -9.79 -9.79 -5.86
N ALA A 147 -9.13 -9.00 -5.02
CA ALA A 147 -8.88 -9.38 -3.64
C ALA A 147 -10.20 -9.64 -2.90
N VAL A 148 -11.20 -8.77 -3.09
CA VAL A 148 -12.52 -8.97 -2.48
C VAL A 148 -13.09 -10.33 -2.90
N THR A 149 -13.09 -10.62 -4.19
CA THR A 149 -13.61 -11.88 -4.71
C THR A 149 -12.91 -13.07 -4.08
N ARG A 150 -11.59 -13.01 -4.00
CA ARG A 150 -10.79 -14.10 -3.45
C ARG A 150 -10.97 -14.26 -1.94
N LEU A 151 -11.10 -13.17 -1.22
CA LEU A 151 -11.31 -13.22 0.23
C LEU A 151 -12.69 -13.78 0.57
N LEU A 152 -13.67 -13.57 -0.31
CA LEU A 152 -14.99 -14.17 -0.17
C LEU A 152 -15.01 -15.65 -0.52
N GLY A 153 -13.98 -16.14 -1.20
CA GLY A 153 -13.91 -17.54 -1.62
C GLY A 153 -14.72 -17.84 -2.85
N TRP A 154 -15.01 -16.84 -3.66
CA TRP A 154 -15.83 -16.97 -4.86
C TRP A 154 -15.00 -17.25 -6.10
#